data_8f46018dc638c10a45a02f39398c6e37
#
_entry.id   8f46018dc638c10a45a02f39398c6e37
#
_cell.length_a   1.000
_cell.length_b   1.000
_cell.length_c   1.000
_cell.angle_alpha   90.00
_cell.angle_beta   90.00
_cell.angle_gamma   90.00
#
_symmetry.space_group_name_H-M   'P 1'
#
loop_
_entity.id
_entity.type
_entity.pdbx_description
1 polymer ?
#
loop_
_entity_poly.entity_id
_entity_poly.type
_entity_poly.pdbx_seq_one_letter_code
_entity_poly.pdbx_strand_id
1 'polypeptide(L)'
;MKFEYFARDRRFTLHRINAKEFTRLSVDTREINPGDLFCALKGKKTDGHEFVDEALSKGAVAAMVTEQAVRQKPALKNHPLIICSDTYQGLQDLAQIYASQIKTKIIAITGSAGKTSTRQLIAHVLSGTYSVSQSRKNFN
;
A
#
# COMPACT_ATOMS: atom_id res chain seq x y z
N MET A 1 7.40 5.94 4.20
CA MET A 1 6.31 6.18 5.17
C MET A 1 6.64 5.50 6.48
N LYS A 2 6.44 6.16 7.63
CA LYS A 2 6.85 5.63 8.93
C LYS A 2 5.80 4.69 9.53
N PHE A 3 6.24 3.59 10.12
CA PHE A 3 5.36 2.63 10.80
C PHE A 3 4.68 3.21 12.05
N GLU A 4 5.27 4.23 12.69
CA GLU A 4 4.68 4.90 13.86
C GLU A 4 3.29 5.48 13.61
N TYR A 5 2.95 5.82 12.36
CA TYR A 5 1.62 6.32 11.99
C TYR A 5 0.54 5.25 12.13
N PHE A 6 0.90 3.97 12.03
CA PHE A 6 -0.03 2.84 12.21
C PHE A 6 -0.11 2.40 13.67
N ALA A 7 0.95 2.58 14.44
CA ALA A 7 1.00 2.13 15.83
C ALA A 7 -0.06 2.79 16.73
N ARG A 8 -0.56 3.96 16.33
CA ARG A 8 -1.59 4.71 17.05
C ARG A 8 -3.01 4.45 16.53
N ASP A 9 -3.14 3.75 15.43
CA ASP A 9 -4.43 3.47 14.79
C ASP A 9 -4.90 2.07 15.16
N ARG A 10 -6.05 1.98 15.84
CA ARG A 10 -6.61 0.72 16.33
C ARG A 10 -7.02 -0.26 15.23
N ARG A 11 -7.07 0.18 13.97
CA ARG A 11 -7.37 -0.67 12.81
C ARG A 11 -6.21 -1.59 12.45
N PHE A 12 -4.99 -1.30 12.97
CA PHE A 12 -3.79 -2.03 12.66
C PHE A 12 -3.11 -2.56 13.92
N THR A 13 -2.61 -3.79 13.83
CA THR A 13 -1.71 -4.35 14.83
C THR A 13 -0.35 -4.56 14.20
N LEU A 14 0.67 -3.91 14.74
CA LEU A 14 2.06 -4.10 14.32
C LEU A 14 2.66 -5.30 15.06
N HIS A 15 3.23 -6.23 14.29
CA HIS A 15 3.85 -7.44 14.83
C HIS A 15 5.27 -7.60 14.31
N ARG A 16 6.26 -7.68 15.21
CA ARG A 16 7.70 -7.91 14.93
C ARG A 16 8.31 -6.94 13.90
N ILE A 17 7.79 -5.75 13.74
CA ILE A 17 8.33 -4.76 12.81
C ILE A 17 9.51 -4.04 13.47
N ASN A 18 10.71 -4.25 12.92
CA ASN A 18 11.93 -3.60 13.37
C ASN A 18 12.32 -2.39 12.51
N ALA A 19 11.81 -2.32 11.29
CA ALA A 19 12.02 -1.18 10.40
C ALA A 19 11.27 0.05 10.91
N LYS A 20 11.88 1.24 10.78
CA LYS A 20 11.23 2.51 11.15
C LYS A 20 10.23 2.97 10.10
N GLU A 21 10.51 2.67 8.84
CA GLU A 21 9.72 3.13 7.70
C GLU A 21 9.80 2.14 6.53
N PHE A 22 8.91 2.31 5.56
CA PHE A 22 8.96 1.65 4.27
C PHE A 22 8.93 2.69 3.15
N THR A 23 9.50 2.34 1.99
CA THR A 23 9.67 3.25 0.85
C THR A 23 8.44 3.31 -0.04
N ARG A 24 7.88 2.16 -0.34
CA ARG A 24 6.78 1.98 -1.29
C ARG A 24 5.87 0.84 -0.82
N LEU A 25 4.61 0.84 -1.26
CA LEU A 25 3.70 -0.29 -1.12
C LEU A 25 3.62 -1.03 -2.45
N SER A 26 3.66 -2.37 -2.39
CA SER A 26 3.40 -3.24 -3.54
C SER A 26 2.38 -4.32 -3.20
N VAL A 27 1.57 -4.68 -4.19
CA VAL A 27 0.61 -5.80 -4.13
C VAL A 27 1.06 -6.97 -5.00
N ASP A 28 2.19 -6.83 -5.70
CA ASP A 28 2.74 -7.82 -6.62
C ASP A 28 4.19 -8.15 -6.21
N THR A 29 4.46 -9.43 -5.87
CA THR A 29 5.79 -9.86 -5.45
C THR A 29 6.85 -9.75 -6.54
N ARG A 30 6.45 -9.68 -7.81
CA ARG A 30 7.37 -9.47 -8.94
C ARG A 30 7.94 -8.04 -8.99
N GLU A 31 7.24 -7.09 -8.37
CA GLU A 31 7.64 -5.67 -8.32
C GLU A 31 8.25 -5.26 -6.97
N ILE A 32 8.46 -6.19 -6.04
CA ILE A 32 9.05 -5.90 -4.73
C ILE A 32 10.50 -5.44 -4.88
N ASN A 33 10.83 -4.35 -4.19
CA ASN A 33 12.19 -3.87 -3.98
C ASN A 33 12.52 -3.86 -2.47
N PRO A 34 13.81 -3.90 -2.11
CA PRO A 34 14.24 -3.73 -0.73
C PRO A 34 13.65 -2.46 -0.10
N GLY A 35 13.06 -2.61 1.08
CA GLY A 35 12.41 -1.50 1.79
C GLY A 35 10.92 -1.34 1.52
N ASP A 36 10.31 -2.13 0.63
CA ASP A 36 8.87 -2.06 0.35
C ASP A 36 8.02 -2.68 1.47
N LEU A 37 6.77 -2.24 1.56
CA LEU A 37 5.69 -2.93 2.28
C LEU A 37 4.90 -3.77 1.28
N PHE A 38 4.79 -5.08 1.51
CA PHE A 38 3.92 -5.94 0.71
C PHE A 38 2.50 -5.92 1.28
N CYS A 39 1.48 -5.75 0.43
CA CYS A 39 0.08 -5.85 0.84
C CYS A 39 -0.56 -7.11 0.23
N ALA A 40 -0.89 -8.08 1.07
CA ALA A 40 -1.45 -9.38 0.67
C ALA A 40 -2.96 -9.26 0.36
N LEU A 41 -3.29 -8.90 -0.88
CA LEU A 41 -4.67 -8.84 -1.33
C LEU A 41 -5.19 -10.21 -1.74
N LYS A 42 -6.43 -10.54 -1.37
CA LYS A 42 -7.11 -11.75 -1.82
C LYS A 42 -7.82 -11.45 -3.13
N GLY A 43 -7.29 -11.98 -4.21
CA GLY A 43 -7.89 -11.90 -5.55
C GLY A 43 -8.91 -13.02 -5.82
N LYS A 44 -9.51 -13.00 -7.02
CA LYS A 44 -10.46 -14.05 -7.45
C LYS A 44 -9.78 -15.41 -7.71
N LYS A 45 -8.52 -15.42 -8.15
CA LYS A 45 -7.77 -16.63 -8.54
C LYS A 45 -6.64 -16.97 -7.60
N THR A 46 -6.10 -15.99 -6.89
CA THR A 46 -4.90 -16.13 -6.04
C THR A 46 -5.11 -15.39 -4.74
N ASP A 47 -4.57 -15.93 -3.66
CA ASP A 47 -4.55 -15.27 -2.36
C ASP A 47 -3.14 -14.72 -2.08
N GLY A 48 -3.02 -13.39 -1.98
CA GLY A 48 -1.75 -12.71 -1.73
C GLY A 48 -1.05 -13.16 -0.43
N HIS A 49 -1.79 -13.71 0.53
CA HIS A 49 -1.22 -14.24 1.78
C HIS A 49 -0.29 -15.44 1.57
N GLU A 50 -0.40 -16.14 0.43
CA GLU A 50 0.49 -17.25 0.07
C GLU A 50 1.89 -16.76 -0.33
N PHE A 51 2.02 -15.50 -0.72
CA PHE A 51 3.25 -14.90 -1.24
C PHE A 51 4.00 -14.05 -0.20
N VAL A 52 3.60 -14.08 1.07
CA VAL A 52 4.25 -13.28 2.12
C VAL A 52 5.73 -13.64 2.27
N ASP A 53 6.03 -14.96 2.30
CA ASP A 53 7.41 -15.45 2.43
C ASP A 53 8.28 -15.00 1.24
N GLU A 54 7.72 -15.08 0.03
CA GLU A 54 8.39 -14.63 -1.20
C GLU A 54 8.67 -13.12 -1.17
N ALA A 55 7.67 -12.31 -0.78
CA ALA A 55 7.82 -10.87 -0.70
C ALA A 55 8.91 -10.45 0.28
N LEU A 56 8.94 -11.07 1.46
CA LEU A 56 9.95 -10.81 2.49
C LEU A 56 11.35 -11.26 2.05
N SER A 57 11.47 -12.40 1.37
CA SER A 57 12.75 -12.88 0.82
C SER A 57 13.31 -11.96 -0.26
N LYS A 58 12.45 -11.22 -0.97
CA LYS A 58 12.83 -10.19 -1.96
C LYS A 58 13.13 -8.82 -1.35
N GLY A 59 13.07 -8.71 -0.03
CA GLY A 59 13.46 -7.50 0.70
C GLY A 59 12.32 -6.59 1.14
N ALA A 60 11.06 -7.06 1.09
CA ALA A 60 9.99 -6.34 1.77
C ALA A 60 10.30 -6.27 3.28
N VAL A 61 10.12 -5.10 3.89
CA VAL A 61 10.42 -4.89 5.31
C VAL A 61 9.29 -5.35 6.23
N ALA A 62 8.09 -5.50 5.68
CA ALA A 62 6.92 -6.07 6.36
C ALA A 62 5.86 -6.49 5.32
N ALA A 63 4.87 -7.26 5.77
CA ALA A 63 3.68 -7.59 4.99
C ALA A 63 2.40 -7.17 5.71
N MET A 64 1.45 -6.59 4.98
CA MET A 64 0.10 -6.34 5.47
C MET A 64 -0.76 -7.57 5.18
N VAL A 65 -1.37 -8.13 6.22
CA VAL A 65 -2.14 -9.38 6.17
C VAL A 65 -3.43 -9.26 6.98
N THR A 66 -4.38 -10.17 6.73
CA THR A 66 -5.61 -10.23 7.53
C THR A 66 -5.40 -11.03 8.83
N GLU A 67 -6.17 -10.69 9.87
CA GLU A 67 -6.24 -11.52 11.09
C GLU A 67 -6.63 -12.97 10.79
N GLN A 68 -7.57 -13.16 9.85
CA GLN A 68 -8.00 -14.48 9.43
C GLN A 68 -6.86 -15.31 8.86
N ALA A 69 -6.03 -14.72 7.98
CA ALA A 69 -4.88 -15.41 7.41
C ALA A 69 -3.86 -15.82 8.49
N VAL A 70 -3.62 -14.95 9.48
CA VAL A 70 -2.73 -15.26 10.60
C VAL A 70 -3.26 -16.41 11.46
N ARG A 71 -4.59 -16.49 11.66
CA ARG A 71 -5.23 -17.61 12.37
C ARG A 71 -5.12 -18.92 11.60
N GLN A 72 -5.34 -18.88 10.27
CA GLN A 72 -5.27 -20.05 9.40
C GLN A 72 -3.84 -20.55 9.15
N LYS A 73 -2.87 -19.62 9.13
CA LYS A 73 -1.46 -19.91 8.88
C LYS A 73 -0.59 -19.30 10.00
N PRO A 74 -0.49 -19.97 11.17
CA PRO A 74 0.24 -19.43 12.34
C PRO A 74 1.71 -19.13 12.07
N ALA A 75 2.33 -19.79 11.09
CA ALA A 75 3.71 -19.52 10.65
C ALA A 75 3.94 -18.06 10.24
N LEU A 76 2.90 -17.36 9.76
CA LEU A 76 2.98 -15.92 9.45
C LEU A 76 3.46 -15.09 10.64
N LYS A 77 3.17 -15.50 11.88
CA LYS A 77 3.65 -14.81 13.10
C LYS A 77 5.18 -14.79 13.25
N ASN A 78 5.91 -15.54 12.45
CA ASN A 78 7.37 -15.45 12.45
C ASN A 78 7.92 -14.25 11.68
N HIS A 79 7.05 -13.54 10.96
CA HIS A 79 7.39 -12.44 10.05
C HIS A 79 7.01 -11.06 10.61
N PRO A 80 7.61 -9.98 10.09
CA PRO A 80 7.18 -8.61 10.37
C PRO A 80 5.85 -8.33 9.65
N LEU A 81 4.77 -8.07 10.41
CA LEU A 81 3.42 -7.93 9.88
C LEU A 81 2.75 -6.63 10.33
N ILE A 82 1.92 -6.06 9.43
CA ILE A 82 0.79 -5.19 9.76
C ILE A 82 -0.47 -6.05 9.64
N ILE A 83 -1.15 -6.28 10.75
CA ILE A 83 -2.35 -7.12 10.80
C ILE A 83 -3.58 -6.21 10.84
N CYS A 84 -4.56 -6.46 9.97
CA CYS A 84 -5.83 -5.75 9.89
C CYS A 84 -6.99 -6.71 9.66
N SER A 85 -8.22 -6.24 9.76
CA SER A 85 -9.42 -7.05 9.52
C SER A 85 -9.59 -7.42 8.05
N ASP A 86 -9.29 -6.47 7.14
CA ASP A 86 -9.38 -6.62 5.69
C ASP A 86 -8.25 -5.83 5.02
N THR A 87 -7.51 -6.44 4.10
CA THR A 87 -6.35 -5.81 3.46
C THR A 87 -6.71 -4.79 2.39
N TYR A 88 -7.88 -4.89 1.74
CA TYR A 88 -8.35 -3.84 0.83
C TYR A 88 -8.73 -2.57 1.61
N GLN A 89 -9.47 -2.74 2.71
CA GLN A 89 -9.79 -1.63 3.60
C GLN A 89 -8.52 -1.06 4.23
N GLY A 90 -7.62 -1.93 4.70
CA GLY A 90 -6.32 -1.53 5.24
C GLY A 90 -5.48 -0.71 4.27
N LEU A 91 -5.50 -1.05 2.98
CA LEU A 91 -4.83 -0.27 1.94
C LEU A 91 -5.44 1.14 1.78
N GLN A 92 -6.77 1.26 1.82
CA GLN A 92 -7.47 2.55 1.77
C GLN A 92 -7.16 3.40 3.01
N ASP A 93 -7.21 2.79 4.19
CA ASP A 93 -6.89 3.44 5.46
C ASP A 93 -5.44 3.94 5.49
N LEU A 94 -4.52 3.14 4.97
CA LEU A 94 -3.12 3.51 4.80
C LEU A 94 -2.96 4.72 3.89
N ALA A 95 -3.69 4.74 2.77
CA ALA A 95 -3.69 5.88 1.86
C ALA A 95 -4.24 7.16 2.52
N GLN A 96 -5.28 7.06 3.35
CA GLN A 96 -5.82 8.19 4.12
C GLN A 96 -4.82 8.71 5.15
N ILE A 97 -4.17 7.81 5.90
CA ILE A 97 -3.13 8.18 6.86
C ILE A 97 -1.98 8.89 6.14
N TYR A 98 -1.54 8.37 5.00
CA TYR A 98 -0.50 9.02 4.20
C TYR A 98 -0.93 10.40 3.70
N ALA A 99 -2.13 10.51 3.13
CA ALA A 99 -2.67 11.76 2.63
C ALA A 99 -2.76 12.85 3.71
N SER A 100 -3.06 12.48 4.97
CA SER A 100 -3.09 13.41 6.09
C SER A 100 -1.71 13.96 6.50
N GLN A 101 -0.62 13.27 6.12
CA GLN A 101 0.75 13.67 6.44
C GLN A 101 1.38 14.56 5.35
N ILE A 102 0.81 14.57 4.15
CA ILE A 102 1.33 15.38 3.04
C ILE A 102 0.54 16.68 2.91
N LYS A 103 1.27 17.79 2.80
CA LYS A 103 0.69 19.12 2.54
C LYS A 103 0.56 19.40 1.04
N THR A 104 0.10 18.41 0.28
CA THR A 104 0.00 18.49 -1.18
C THR A 104 -1.45 18.64 -1.60
N LYS A 105 -1.72 19.50 -2.57
CA LYS A 105 -3.05 19.59 -3.19
C LYS A 105 -3.30 18.36 -4.04
N ILE A 106 -4.45 17.70 -3.84
CA ILE A 106 -4.86 16.51 -4.58
C ILE A 106 -6.00 16.88 -5.51
N ILE A 107 -5.86 16.59 -6.80
CA ILE A 107 -6.91 16.76 -7.80
C ILE A 107 -7.39 15.35 -8.19
N ALA A 108 -8.65 15.04 -7.87
CA ALA A 108 -9.29 13.80 -8.27
C ALA A 108 -10.09 14.00 -9.54
N ILE A 109 -9.96 13.06 -10.51
CA ILE A 109 -10.68 13.09 -11.79
C ILE A 109 -11.52 11.83 -11.89
N THR A 110 -12.82 12.01 -12.00
CA THR A 110 -13.79 10.91 -12.20
C THR A 110 -14.60 11.13 -13.48
N GLY A 111 -15.23 10.08 -13.97
CA GLY A 111 -16.06 10.12 -15.17
C GLY A 111 -16.03 8.81 -15.95
N SER A 112 -16.98 8.61 -16.85
CA SER A 112 -17.07 7.41 -17.70
C SER A 112 -16.03 7.41 -18.83
N ALA A 113 -15.67 8.59 -19.37
CA ALA A 113 -14.68 8.76 -20.43
C ALA A 113 -13.77 9.96 -20.16
N GLY A 114 -12.64 10.05 -20.87
CA GLY A 114 -11.75 11.21 -20.86
C GLY A 114 -10.83 11.35 -19.64
N LYS A 115 -10.93 10.50 -18.60
CA LYS A 115 -10.12 10.60 -17.36
C LYS A 115 -8.61 10.73 -17.63
N THR A 116 -8.08 9.88 -18.51
CA THR A 116 -6.64 9.86 -18.83
C THR A 116 -6.20 11.13 -19.52
N SER A 117 -6.94 11.57 -20.54
CA SER A 117 -6.62 12.80 -21.30
C SER A 117 -6.72 14.03 -20.41
N THR A 118 -7.78 14.14 -19.61
CA THR A 118 -7.96 15.24 -18.63
C THR A 118 -6.82 15.28 -17.61
N ARG A 119 -6.42 14.12 -17.07
CA ARG A 119 -5.29 14.03 -16.13
C ARG A 119 -4.00 14.53 -16.77
N GLN A 120 -3.71 14.09 -18.00
CA GLN A 120 -2.49 14.50 -18.71
C GLN A 120 -2.49 15.99 -19.02
N LEU A 121 -3.61 16.54 -19.44
CA LEU A 121 -3.76 17.97 -19.72
C LEU A 121 -3.56 18.81 -18.46
N ILE A 122 -4.23 18.46 -17.36
CA ILE A 122 -4.08 19.15 -16.09
C ILE A 122 -2.63 19.09 -15.61
N ALA A 123 -2.01 17.90 -15.66
CA ALA A 123 -0.61 17.73 -15.27
C ALA A 123 0.32 18.60 -16.13
N HIS A 124 0.10 18.65 -17.43
CA HIS A 124 0.88 19.48 -18.36
C HIS A 124 0.76 20.96 -18.01
N VAL A 125 -0.45 21.48 -17.86
CA VAL A 125 -0.70 22.89 -17.53
C VAL A 125 -0.07 23.28 -16.19
N LEU A 126 -0.23 22.43 -15.15
CA LEU A 126 0.26 22.75 -13.82
C LEU A 126 1.78 22.58 -13.70
N SER A 127 2.42 21.74 -14.52
CA SER A 127 3.87 21.49 -14.45
C SER A 127 4.71 22.73 -14.77
N GLY A 128 4.16 23.73 -15.43
CA GLY A 128 4.82 25.01 -15.67
C GLY A 128 5.07 25.85 -14.39
N THR A 129 4.30 25.58 -13.32
CA THR A 129 4.39 26.38 -12.08
C THR A 129 4.61 25.51 -10.84
N TYR A 130 4.18 24.24 -10.86
CA TYR A 130 4.21 23.33 -9.71
C TYR A 130 4.96 22.06 -10.00
N SER A 131 5.52 21.43 -8.95
CA SER A 131 5.97 20.04 -9.03
C SER A 131 4.75 19.13 -9.03
N VAL A 132 4.48 18.47 -10.16
CA VAL A 132 3.28 17.66 -10.36
C VAL A 132 3.63 16.18 -10.39
N SER A 133 2.93 15.39 -9.58
CA SER A 133 2.94 13.93 -9.64
C SER A 133 1.58 13.43 -10.10
N GLN A 134 1.54 12.39 -10.91
CA GLN A 134 0.29 11.79 -11.40
C GLN A 134 0.33 10.26 -11.30
N SER A 135 -0.84 9.65 -11.20
CA SER A 135 -0.96 8.17 -11.17
C SER A 135 -0.40 7.56 -12.46
N ARG A 136 0.43 6.51 -12.32
CA ARG A 136 1.15 5.90 -13.47
C ARG A 136 0.24 5.06 -14.38
N LYS A 137 -0.83 4.47 -13.83
CA LYS A 137 -1.74 3.56 -14.55
C LYS A 137 -3.20 3.92 -14.24
N ASN A 138 -4.11 3.52 -15.12
CA ASN A 138 -5.53 3.57 -14.85
C ASN A 138 -5.91 2.27 -14.14
N PHE A 139 -5.81 2.27 -12.82
CA PHE A 139 -6.40 1.20 -12.02
C PHE A 139 -7.89 1.52 -11.87
N ASN A 140 -8.72 0.81 -12.61
CA ASN A 140 -10.18 0.83 -12.49
C ASN A 140 -10.62 -0.35 -11.63
#